data_560dac280917b52f4fa10f11ff9b54ec
#
_entry.id   560dac280917b52f4fa10f11ff9b54ec
#
_cell.length_a   1.000
_cell.length_b   1.000
_cell.length_c   1.000
_cell.angle_alpha   90.00
_cell.angle_beta   90.00
_cell.angle_gamma   90.00
#
_symmetry.space_group_name_H-M   'P 1'
#
loop_
_entity.id
_entity.type
_entity.pdbx_description
1 polymer ?
#
loop_
_entity_poly.entity_id
_entity_poly.type
_entity_poly.pdbx_seq_one_letter_code
_entity_poly.pdbx_strand_id
1 'polypeptide(L)' 'AQMLMQSMEKYGNDKNVTSYFLEVRQSNLPAIALYEKMGYKNIGIRKGFYEKPVEDAVIMSKIIG' A
#
# COMPACT_ATOMS: atom_id res chain seq x y z
N ALA A 1 -1.37 8.16 -7.08
CA ALA A 1 -1.38 7.41 -5.83
C ALA A 1 -2.22 8.10 -4.77
N GLN A 2 -2.04 9.41 -4.62
CA GLN A 2 -2.81 10.16 -3.63
C GLN A 2 -4.30 10.16 -3.95
N MET A 3 -4.63 10.26 -5.22
CA MET A 3 -6.03 10.26 -5.63
C MET A 3 -6.72 8.96 -5.29
N LEU A 4 -6.04 7.85 -5.49
CA LEU A 4 -6.59 6.54 -5.14
C LEU A 4 -6.81 6.42 -3.64
N MET A 5 -5.86 6.91 -2.87
CA MET A 5 -5.99 6.86 -1.42
C MET A 5 -7.16 7.69 -0.94
N GLN A 6 -7.37 8.85 -1.55
CA GLN A 6 -8.51 9.69 -1.20
C GLN A 6 -9.83 9.00 -1.50
N SER A 7 -9.91 8.32 -2.63
CA SER A 7 -11.11 7.59 -2.99
C SER A 7 -11.42 6.47 -1.98
N MET A 8 -10.38 5.74 -1.58
CA MET A 8 -10.54 4.67 -0.61
C MET A 8 -10.95 5.22 0.75
N GLU A 9 -10.41 6.33 1.12
CA GLU A 9 -10.77 6.99 2.37
C GLU A 9 -12.25 7.30 2.39
N LYS A 10 -12.77 7.81 1.29
CA LYS A 10 -14.17 8.15 1.18
C LYS A 10 -15.06 6.93 1.37
N TYR A 11 -14.71 5.82 0.76
CA TYR A 11 -15.45 4.58 0.92
C TYR A 11 -15.36 4.05 2.34
N GLY A 12 -14.18 4.15 2.93
CA GLY A 12 -13.97 3.67 4.28
C GLY A 12 -14.85 4.38 5.29
N ASN A 13 -15.03 5.67 5.11
CA ASN A 13 -15.87 6.46 6.01
C ASN A 13 -17.31 5.97 6.02
N ASP A 14 -17.82 5.61 4.87
CA ASP A 14 -19.19 5.14 4.75
C ASP A 14 -19.43 3.84 5.51
N LYS A 15 -18.38 3.06 5.72
CA LYS A 15 -18.48 1.76 6.34
C LYS A 15 -17.94 1.71 7.76
N ASN A 16 -17.54 2.85 8.28
CA ASN A 16 -16.93 2.96 9.60
C ASN A 16 -15.62 2.20 9.72
N VAL A 17 -15.10 1.70 8.63
CA VAL A 17 -13.80 1.05 8.56
C VAL A 17 -13.05 1.62 7.40
N THR A 18 -11.90 2.18 7.66
CA THR A 18 -11.04 2.73 6.63
C THR A 18 -9.78 1.89 6.55
N SER A 19 -9.52 1.37 5.37
CA SER A 19 -8.26 0.70 5.13
C SER A 19 -7.66 1.19 3.83
N TYR A 20 -6.35 1.37 3.86
CA TYR A 20 -5.59 1.83 2.71
C TYR A 20 -4.68 0.71 2.26
N PHE A 21 -4.56 0.57 0.96
CA PHE A 21 -3.67 -0.42 0.37
C PHE A 21 -2.76 0.28 -0.61
N LEU A 22 -1.53 -0.18 -0.69
CA LEU A 22 -0.59 0.29 -1.69
C LEU A 22 0.35 -0.83 -2.08
N GLU A 23 0.98 -0.63 -3.23
CA GLU A 23 1.99 -1.56 -3.73
C GLU A 23 3.26 -0.76 -3.94
N VAL A 24 4.38 -1.35 -3.57
CA VAL A 24 5.67 -0.69 -3.69
C VAL A 24 6.68 -1.72 -4.19
N ARG A 25 7.65 -1.27 -5.00
CA ARG A 25 8.68 -2.17 -5.49
C ARG A 25 9.44 -2.78 -4.32
N GLN A 26 9.68 -4.07 -4.40
CA GLN A 26 10.37 -4.78 -3.33
C GLN A 26 11.75 -4.19 -3.04
N SER A 27 12.41 -3.67 -4.05
CA SER A 27 13.74 -3.07 -3.89
C SER A 27 13.70 -1.66 -3.31
N ASN A 28 12.54 -1.04 -3.24
CA ASN A 28 12.43 0.34 -2.79
C ASN A 28 12.35 0.38 -1.26
N LEU A 29 13.48 0.07 -0.63
CA LEU A 29 13.55 -0.02 0.82
C LEU A 29 13.21 1.29 1.53
N PRO A 30 13.66 2.46 1.03
CA PRO A 30 13.27 3.71 1.69
C PRO A 30 11.76 3.93 1.72
N ALA A 31 11.07 3.59 0.64
CA ALA A 31 9.63 3.75 0.61
C ALA A 31 8.93 2.78 1.57
N ILE A 32 9.40 1.53 1.60
CA ILE A 32 8.85 0.53 2.51
C ILE A 32 9.02 1.01 3.96
N ALA A 33 10.20 1.49 4.29
CA ALA A 33 10.47 1.97 5.65
C ALA A 33 9.56 3.16 5.99
N LEU A 34 9.36 4.06 5.03
CA LEU A 34 8.50 5.20 5.24
C LEU A 34 7.06 4.77 5.53
N TYR A 35 6.54 3.86 4.73
CA TYR A 35 5.17 3.40 4.93
C TYR A 35 5.00 2.63 6.24
N GLU A 36 6.01 1.86 6.63
CA GLU A 36 5.97 1.20 7.93
C GLU A 36 5.91 2.21 9.06
N LYS A 37 6.64 3.29 8.91
CA LYS A 37 6.62 4.38 9.88
C LYS A 37 5.25 5.03 9.96
N MET A 38 4.53 5.06 8.85
CA MET A 38 3.19 5.62 8.78
C MET A 38 2.12 4.67 9.29
N GLY A 39 2.49 3.46 9.65
CA GLY A 39 1.54 2.49 10.17
C GLY A 39 1.11 1.42 9.20
N TYR A 40 1.69 1.39 8.01
CA TYR A 40 1.41 0.35 7.04
C TYR A 40 2.12 -0.94 7.42
N LYS A 41 1.51 -2.05 7.12
CA LYS A 41 2.08 -3.37 7.36
C LYS A 41 2.15 -4.14 6.05
N ASN A 42 3.21 -4.94 5.92
CA ASN A 42 3.38 -5.83 4.78
C ASN A 42 2.39 -6.98 4.94
N ILE A 43 1.49 -7.13 3.99
CA ILE A 43 0.47 -8.20 4.04
C ILE A 43 0.65 -9.21 2.92
N GLY A 44 1.61 -9.02 2.04
CA GLY A 44 1.84 -9.98 0.97
C GLY A 44 2.78 -9.47 -0.08
N ILE A 45 3.04 -10.32 -1.04
CA ILE A 45 3.91 -10.02 -2.17
C ILE A 45 3.17 -10.39 -3.45
N ARG A 46 3.18 -9.49 -4.40
CA ARG A 46 2.62 -9.75 -5.72
C ARG A 46 3.76 -9.96 -6.69
N LYS A 47 3.92 -11.20 -7.12
CA LYS A 47 5.05 -11.57 -7.95
C LYS A 47 4.93 -11.01 -9.35
N GLY A 48 6.04 -10.48 -9.86
CA GLY A 48 6.12 -9.99 -11.23
C GLY A 48 5.21 -8.82 -11.53
N PHE A 49 4.85 -8.03 -10.52
CA PHE A 49 3.91 -6.93 -10.68
C PHE A 49 4.46 -5.83 -11.57
N TYR A 50 5.74 -5.52 -11.41
CA TYR A 50 6.39 -4.48 -12.21
C TYR A 50 7.14 -5.09 -13.38
N GLU A 51 7.18 -4.36 -14.47
CA GLU A 51 7.97 -4.74 -15.64
C GLU A 51 9.08 -3.71 -15.86
N LYS A 52 10.16 -4.17 -16.49
CA LYS A 52 11.27 -3.32 -16.94
C LYS A 52 11.95 -2.57 -15.80
N PRO A 53 12.63 -3.23 -14.91
CA PRO A 53 12.80 -4.68 -14.82
C PRO A 53 11.63 -5.36 -14.13
N VAL A 54 11.52 -6.65 -14.34
CA VAL A 54 10.52 -7.45 -13.64
C VAL A 54 10.89 -7.47 -12.17
N GLU A 55 9.91 -7.14 -11.35
CA GLU A 55 10.14 -7.06 -9.92
C GLU A 55 8.82 -7.30 -9.17
N ASP A 56 8.93 -7.90 -8.00
CA ASP A 56 7.78 -8.13 -7.16
C ASP A 56 7.34 -6.85 -6.47
N ALA A 57 6.06 -6.77 -6.17
CA ALA A 57 5.50 -5.68 -5.38
C ALA A 57 5.24 -6.15 -3.97
N VAL A 58 5.61 -5.32 -3.01
CA VAL A 58 5.21 -5.52 -1.62
C VAL A 58 3.86 -4.86 -1.44
N ILE A 59 2.89 -5.62 -0.96
CA ILE A 59 1.55 -5.09 -0.70
C ILE A 59 1.48 -4.69 0.75
N MET A 60 1.15 -3.44 0.99
CA MET A 60 1.09 -2.90 2.33
C MET A 60 -0.30 -2.34 2.60
N SER A 61 -0.74 -2.48 3.82
CA SER A 61 -2.04 -1.94 4.20
C SER A 61 -1.97 -1.26 5.55
N LYS A 62 -2.89 -0.33 5.73
CA LYS A 62 -3.06 0.39 6.98
C LYS A 62 -4.54 0.46 7.28
N ILE A 63 -4.90 0.09 8.49
CA ILE A 63 -6.29 0.13 8.92
C ILE A 63 -6.45 1.28 9.90
N ILE A 64 -7.43 2.12 9.64
CA ILE A 64 -7.75 3.27 10.47
C ILE A 64 -9.19 3.14 10.92
N GLY A 65 -9.38 3.18 12.18
CA GLY A 65 -10.75 3.13 12.68
C GLY A 65 -11.09 1.91 13.50
#